data_d3fe74b8d5105629d6313f0477332f58
#
_entry.id   d3fe74b8d5105629d6313f0477332f58
#
_cell.length_a   1.000
_cell.length_b   1.000
_cell.length_c   1.000
_cell.angle_alpha   90.00
_cell.angle_beta   90.00
_cell.angle_gamma   90.00
#
_symmetry.space_group_name_H-M   'P 1'
#
loop_
_entity.id
_entity.type
_entity.pdbx_description
1 polymer ?
#
loop_
_entity_poly.entity_id
_entity_poly.type
_entity_poly.pdbx_seq_one_letter_code
_entity_poly.pdbx_strand_id
1 'polypeptide(L)'
;MCHPATPAAPPFDKNQLMPLIPEEPQIHESAQGPRATPASGRTAPTPRPVPGPRPAAPSRPGRPGPPRPAPPVQRTSRDAAPAAKPGPSASPAAADGPQIQLIPASVEGALDAAEEAVDLLLDSGRAPGDVLVITTGEPHPWATHELSFGEASYWAQHDARDDVFYTDAQVADRATTRPVVVVAVNGGPESVTASALKTAHARAGALLIVCGDPQRINSVLGAGV
;
A
#
# COMPACT_ATOMS: atom_id res chain seq x y z
N MET A 1 -71.61 4.03 24.29
CA MET A 1 -70.24 4.32 23.77
C MET A 1 -69.30 4.20 24.92
N CYS A 2 -68.66 3.02 25.09
CA CYS A 2 -67.76 2.74 26.21
C CYS A 2 -66.32 3.05 25.76
N HIS A 3 -65.64 3.92 26.49
CA HIS A 3 -64.19 4.16 26.33
C HIS A 3 -63.43 3.09 27.11
N PRO A 4 -62.41 2.45 26.51
CA PRO A 4 -61.54 1.55 27.27
C PRO A 4 -60.51 2.38 28.04
N ALA A 5 -60.40 2.05 29.33
CA ALA A 5 -59.44 2.64 30.25
C ALA A 5 -57.98 2.16 29.91
N THR A 6 -57.07 3.11 29.89
CA THR A 6 -55.61 2.91 29.76
C THR A 6 -55.06 2.33 31.08
N PRO A 7 -54.30 1.24 31.09
CA PRO A 7 -53.67 0.75 32.31
C PRO A 7 -52.47 1.63 32.69
N ALA A 8 -52.43 2.01 33.97
CA ALA A 8 -51.40 2.79 34.60
C ALA A 8 -50.08 1.97 34.67
N ALA A 9 -48.95 2.61 34.38
CA ALA A 9 -47.61 2.06 34.50
C ALA A 9 -47.24 1.82 35.98
N PRO A 10 -46.52 0.76 36.34
CA PRO A 10 -46.07 0.49 37.69
C PRO A 10 -44.99 1.48 38.14
N PRO A 11 -44.92 1.79 39.47
CA PRO A 11 -43.91 2.69 39.99
C PRO A 11 -42.50 2.08 39.91
N PHE A 12 -41.54 2.89 39.51
CA PHE A 12 -40.11 2.54 39.52
C PHE A 12 -39.60 2.31 40.95
N ASP A 13 -39.19 1.10 41.23
CA ASP A 13 -38.56 0.74 42.48
C ASP A 13 -37.10 1.24 42.47
N LYS A 14 -36.82 2.18 43.39
CA LYS A 14 -35.52 2.85 43.55
C LYS A 14 -34.47 1.98 44.27
N ASN A 15 -34.73 0.72 44.45
CA ASN A 15 -33.85 -0.16 45.25
C ASN A 15 -33.26 -1.33 44.48
N GLN A 16 -32.99 -1.16 43.19
CA GLN A 16 -32.14 -2.09 42.47
C GLN A 16 -30.68 -1.83 42.83
N LEU A 17 -30.18 -2.70 43.70
CA LEU A 17 -28.78 -2.80 44.10
C LEU A 17 -27.89 -2.79 42.86
N MET A 18 -26.97 -1.81 42.81
CA MET A 18 -25.85 -1.84 41.86
C MET A 18 -25.07 -3.14 42.02
N PRO A 19 -24.75 -3.89 40.94
CA PRO A 19 -23.81 -4.97 41.04
C PRO A 19 -22.44 -4.41 41.45
N LEU A 20 -21.87 -4.97 42.50
CA LEU A 20 -20.50 -4.73 42.93
C LEU A 20 -19.57 -5.00 41.76
N ILE A 21 -18.86 -3.98 41.34
CA ILE A 21 -17.73 -4.11 40.42
C ILE A 21 -16.69 -4.97 41.15
N PRO A 22 -16.21 -6.05 40.53
CA PRO A 22 -15.08 -6.82 41.11
C PRO A 22 -13.89 -5.84 41.23
N GLU A 23 -13.30 -5.78 42.44
CA GLU A 23 -12.07 -5.04 42.68
C GLU A 23 -10.99 -5.53 41.70
N GLU A 24 -10.44 -4.59 40.94
CA GLU A 24 -9.25 -4.83 40.13
C GLU A 24 -8.11 -5.37 41.05
N PRO A 25 -7.38 -6.40 40.65
CA PRO A 25 -6.23 -6.85 41.40
C PRO A 25 -5.18 -5.74 41.43
N GLN A 26 -4.95 -5.17 42.59
CA GLN A 26 -3.86 -4.24 42.83
C GLN A 26 -2.54 -4.97 42.50
N ILE A 27 -1.88 -4.53 41.45
CA ILE A 27 -0.51 -4.92 41.14
C ILE A 27 0.37 -4.33 42.21
N HIS A 28 0.77 -5.18 43.18
CA HIS A 28 1.78 -4.82 44.14
C HIS A 28 3.11 -4.63 43.39
N GLU A 29 3.51 -3.38 43.26
CA GLU A 29 4.86 -2.99 42.92
C GLU A 29 5.79 -3.37 44.06
N SER A 30 6.29 -4.59 44.04
CA SER A 30 7.27 -5.13 44.96
C SER A 30 8.19 -6.06 44.25
N ALA A 31 9.18 -5.48 43.59
CA ALA A 31 10.46 -6.15 43.33
C ALA A 31 11.54 -5.08 43.13
N GLN A 32 11.99 -4.46 44.22
CA GLN A 32 13.37 -4.00 44.28
C GLN A 32 14.27 -5.24 44.24
N GLY A 33 14.70 -5.59 43.02
CA GLY A 33 15.77 -6.55 42.81
C GLY A 33 17.08 -6.02 43.41
N PRO A 34 17.98 -6.88 43.84
CA PRO A 34 19.23 -6.47 44.51
C PRO A 34 20.07 -5.65 43.56
N ARG A 35 20.48 -4.50 44.06
CA ARG A 35 21.42 -3.54 43.43
C ARG A 35 22.71 -4.27 43.09
N ALA A 36 22.96 -4.53 41.81
CA ALA A 36 24.23 -5.03 41.32
C ALA A 36 25.30 -3.96 41.50
N THR A 37 26.31 -4.29 42.30
CA THR A 37 27.55 -3.53 42.40
C THR A 37 28.21 -3.39 41.03
N PRO A 38 28.78 -2.23 40.66
CA PRO A 38 29.49 -2.09 39.41
C PRO A 38 30.80 -2.91 39.49
N ALA A 39 30.88 -3.94 38.66
CA ALA A 39 32.12 -4.65 38.41
C ALA A 39 33.05 -3.75 37.61
N SER A 40 34.12 -3.30 38.28
CA SER A 40 35.24 -2.62 37.68
C SER A 40 35.94 -3.50 36.64
N GLY A 41 36.16 -2.94 35.46
CA GLY A 41 37.28 -3.32 34.62
C GLY A 41 37.11 -4.54 33.72
N ARG A 42 36.56 -4.32 32.56
CA ARG A 42 37.04 -4.98 31.35
C ARG A 42 37.14 -3.94 30.23
N THR A 43 38.39 -3.59 29.95
CA THR A 43 38.80 -2.87 28.76
C THR A 43 38.22 -3.56 27.51
N ALA A 44 37.45 -2.82 26.72
CA ALA A 44 36.98 -3.27 25.43
C ALA A 44 38.18 -3.62 24.53
N PRO A 45 38.12 -4.73 23.78
CA PRO A 45 39.18 -5.02 22.83
C PRO A 45 39.20 -3.96 21.73
N THR A 46 40.38 -3.39 21.54
CA THR A 46 40.69 -2.44 20.46
C THR A 46 40.30 -3.05 19.10
N PRO A 47 39.60 -2.31 18.22
CA PRO A 47 39.30 -2.82 16.88
C PRO A 47 40.65 -3.02 16.14
N ARG A 48 40.82 -4.24 15.61
CA ARG A 48 41.97 -4.58 14.76
C ARG A 48 41.88 -3.73 13.48
N PRO A 49 42.98 -3.13 13.01
CA PRO A 49 42.99 -2.41 11.74
C PRO A 49 42.64 -3.37 10.60
N VAL A 50 41.61 -3.03 9.82
CA VAL A 50 41.28 -3.72 8.58
C VAL A 50 42.36 -3.38 7.56
N PRO A 51 42.98 -4.38 6.87
CA PRO A 51 43.92 -4.10 5.80
C PRO A 51 43.22 -3.32 4.68
N GLY A 52 43.79 -2.16 4.35
CA GLY A 52 43.32 -1.34 3.24
C GLY A 52 43.38 -2.05 1.88
N PRO A 53 42.68 -1.56 0.88
CA PRO A 53 42.65 -2.14 -0.46
C PRO A 53 44.08 -2.15 -1.04
N ARG A 54 44.50 -3.34 -1.51
CA ARG A 54 45.78 -3.54 -2.19
C ARG A 54 45.80 -2.69 -3.47
N PRO A 55 46.87 -1.94 -3.75
CA PRO A 55 47.00 -1.23 -5.02
C PRO A 55 46.96 -2.21 -6.20
N ALA A 56 46.16 -1.87 -7.21
CA ALA A 56 46.10 -2.64 -8.45
C ALA A 56 47.46 -2.66 -9.14
N ALA A 57 47.93 -3.85 -9.53
CA ALA A 57 49.13 -4.04 -10.30
C ALA A 57 49.04 -3.32 -11.65
N PRO A 58 50.12 -2.69 -12.13
CA PRO A 58 50.14 -2.03 -13.42
C PRO A 58 49.92 -3.06 -14.55
N SER A 59 49.03 -2.73 -15.50
CA SER A 59 48.72 -3.49 -16.66
C SER A 59 49.96 -3.64 -17.54
N ARG A 60 50.36 -4.87 -17.80
CA ARG A 60 51.46 -5.24 -18.69
C ARG A 60 51.07 -4.87 -20.13
N PRO A 61 51.94 -4.19 -20.93
CA PRO A 61 51.64 -3.92 -22.34
C PRO A 61 51.49 -5.23 -23.12
N GLY A 62 50.31 -5.37 -23.77
CA GLY A 62 50.01 -6.52 -24.61
C GLY A 62 50.89 -6.53 -25.86
N ARG A 63 51.55 -7.67 -26.09
CA ARG A 63 52.29 -7.96 -27.30
C ARG A 63 51.32 -8.01 -28.50
N PRO A 64 51.62 -7.40 -29.67
CA PRO A 64 50.76 -7.50 -30.84
C PRO A 64 50.67 -8.95 -31.31
N GLY A 65 49.45 -9.49 -31.40
CA GLY A 65 49.17 -10.78 -31.98
C GLY A 65 49.20 -10.73 -33.52
N PRO A 66 49.44 -11.87 -34.17
CA PRO A 66 49.51 -11.92 -35.63
C PRO A 66 48.15 -11.60 -36.29
N PRO A 67 48.15 -11.04 -37.54
CA PRO A 67 46.91 -10.63 -38.20
C PRO A 67 46.05 -11.84 -38.53
N ARG A 68 44.76 -11.74 -38.17
CA ARG A 68 43.72 -12.73 -38.46
C ARG A 68 43.38 -12.66 -39.95
N PRO A 69 43.27 -13.79 -40.67
CA PRO A 69 42.84 -13.82 -42.06
C PRO A 69 41.42 -13.24 -42.23
N ALA A 70 41.22 -12.44 -43.25
CA ALA A 70 39.93 -11.88 -43.61
C ALA A 70 38.94 -12.96 -44.06
N PRO A 71 37.65 -12.87 -43.71
CA PRO A 71 36.63 -13.80 -44.21
C PRO A 71 36.41 -13.62 -45.71
N PRO A 72 36.05 -14.69 -46.43
CA PRO A 72 35.80 -14.61 -47.86
C PRO A 72 34.57 -13.79 -48.19
N VAL A 73 34.67 -12.97 -49.22
CA VAL A 73 33.59 -12.13 -49.77
C VAL A 73 32.53 -13.06 -50.36
N GLN A 74 31.38 -13.17 -49.76
CA GLN A 74 30.19 -13.81 -50.33
C GLN A 74 29.55 -12.88 -51.37
N ARG A 75 29.48 -13.42 -52.58
CA ARG A 75 28.79 -12.80 -53.71
C ARG A 75 27.31 -12.66 -53.45
N THR A 76 26.79 -11.47 -53.68
CA THR A 76 25.39 -11.07 -53.67
C THR A 76 24.54 -11.94 -54.58
N SER A 77 23.59 -12.68 -54.03
CA SER A 77 22.39 -13.11 -54.75
C SER A 77 21.30 -12.06 -54.50
N ARG A 78 20.90 -11.40 -55.58
CA ARG A 78 19.70 -10.56 -55.64
C ARG A 78 18.47 -11.47 -55.53
N ASP A 79 17.46 -10.96 -54.88
CA ASP A 79 16.09 -11.43 -54.70
C ASP A 79 15.83 -12.13 -53.36
N ALA A 80 15.59 -11.28 -52.37
CA ALA A 80 14.61 -11.53 -51.29
C ALA A 80 14.26 -10.16 -50.66
N ALA A 81 12.98 -9.87 -50.55
CA ALA A 81 12.40 -8.68 -49.94
C ALA A 81 12.97 -8.41 -48.55
N PRO A 82 13.15 -7.15 -48.12
CA PRO A 82 13.71 -6.86 -46.82
C PRO A 82 12.75 -7.29 -45.73
N ALA A 83 13.12 -8.34 -44.98
CA ALA A 83 12.54 -8.59 -43.68
C ALA A 83 12.80 -7.37 -42.79
N ALA A 84 11.76 -6.74 -42.35
CA ALA A 84 11.80 -5.62 -41.40
C ALA A 84 12.61 -6.04 -40.16
N LYS A 85 13.71 -5.31 -39.91
CA LYS A 85 14.38 -5.33 -38.59
C LYS A 85 13.32 -5.13 -37.53
N PRO A 86 13.32 -5.90 -36.43
CA PRO A 86 12.59 -5.48 -35.25
C PRO A 86 13.15 -4.11 -34.85
N GLY A 87 12.39 -3.06 -35.09
CA GLY A 87 12.64 -1.75 -34.52
C GLY A 87 12.58 -1.86 -33.00
N PRO A 88 13.26 -0.96 -32.27
CA PRO A 88 13.08 -0.90 -30.84
C PRO A 88 11.57 -0.84 -30.59
N SER A 89 11.05 -1.77 -29.78
CA SER A 89 9.66 -1.74 -29.32
C SER A 89 9.39 -0.32 -28.86
N ALA A 90 8.52 0.37 -29.59
CA ALA A 90 8.01 1.65 -29.13
C ALA A 90 7.46 1.38 -27.73
N SER A 91 8.03 2.04 -26.73
CA SER A 91 7.36 2.19 -25.46
C SER A 91 5.90 2.58 -25.76
N PRO A 92 4.90 1.91 -25.21
CA PRO A 92 3.52 2.33 -25.44
C PRO A 92 3.48 3.82 -25.13
N ALA A 93 3.02 4.60 -26.14
CA ALA A 93 2.73 6.01 -25.94
C ALA A 93 1.91 6.10 -24.63
N ALA A 94 2.32 6.98 -23.73
CA ALA A 94 1.58 7.23 -22.50
C ALA A 94 0.13 7.47 -22.91
N ALA A 95 -0.76 6.55 -22.60
CA ALA A 95 -2.19 6.78 -22.67
C ALA A 95 -2.45 7.98 -21.77
N ASP A 96 -3.32 8.91 -22.20
CA ASP A 96 -3.67 10.14 -21.45
C ASP A 96 -4.35 9.86 -20.09
N GLY A 97 -4.02 8.77 -19.39
CA GLY A 97 -4.56 8.33 -18.10
C GLY A 97 -3.61 7.42 -17.34
N PRO A 98 -3.94 7.11 -16.06
CA PRO A 98 -3.13 6.22 -15.25
C PRO A 98 -3.10 4.81 -15.84
N GLN A 99 -1.98 4.11 -15.69
CA GLN A 99 -1.92 2.68 -15.95
C GLN A 99 -2.82 1.96 -14.95
N ILE A 100 -3.69 1.05 -15.45
CA ILE A 100 -4.59 0.28 -14.59
C ILE A 100 -4.03 -1.13 -14.43
N GLN A 101 -3.91 -1.57 -13.18
CA GLN A 101 -3.52 -2.93 -12.82
C GLN A 101 -4.60 -3.57 -11.96
N LEU A 102 -5.05 -4.77 -12.36
CA LEU A 102 -6.03 -5.55 -11.61
C LEU A 102 -5.31 -6.66 -10.84
N ILE A 103 -5.56 -6.74 -9.53
CA ILE A 103 -5.12 -7.82 -8.65
C ILE A 103 -6.34 -8.63 -8.26
N PRO A 104 -6.49 -9.87 -8.77
CA PRO A 104 -7.64 -10.70 -8.44
C PRO A 104 -7.64 -11.09 -6.96
N ALA A 105 -8.76 -10.87 -6.29
CA ALA A 105 -8.98 -11.26 -4.89
C ALA A 105 -10.46 -11.50 -4.63
N SER A 106 -10.79 -12.28 -3.60
CA SER A 106 -12.17 -12.33 -3.10
C SER A 106 -12.54 -11.03 -2.39
N VAL A 107 -13.81 -10.84 -2.09
CA VAL A 107 -14.27 -9.65 -1.34
C VAL A 107 -13.58 -9.55 0.02
N GLU A 108 -13.43 -10.68 0.70
CA GLU A 108 -12.78 -10.77 2.01
C GLU A 108 -11.26 -10.57 1.93
N GLY A 109 -10.63 -11.02 0.82
CA GLY A 109 -9.19 -10.91 0.60
C GLY A 109 -8.76 -9.63 -0.14
N ALA A 110 -9.71 -8.78 -0.55
CA ALA A 110 -9.38 -7.58 -1.33
C ALA A 110 -8.59 -6.56 -0.52
N LEU A 111 -8.83 -6.50 0.79
CA LEU A 111 -8.08 -5.61 1.69
C LEU A 111 -6.64 -6.09 1.85
N ASP A 112 -6.43 -7.37 2.14
CA ASP A 112 -5.11 -7.98 2.27
C ASP A 112 -4.29 -7.82 0.98
N ALA A 113 -4.93 -8.02 -0.19
CA ALA A 113 -4.29 -7.82 -1.49
C ALA A 113 -3.91 -6.36 -1.75
N ALA A 114 -4.68 -5.41 -1.22
CA ALA A 114 -4.35 -3.99 -1.30
C ALA A 114 -3.19 -3.62 -0.37
N GLU A 115 -3.14 -4.18 0.84
CA GLU A 115 -2.02 -4.00 1.77
C GLU A 115 -0.72 -4.56 1.18
N GLU A 116 -0.75 -5.79 0.62
CA GLU A 116 0.40 -6.39 -0.06
C GLU A 116 0.87 -5.53 -1.25
N ALA A 117 -0.06 -4.97 -2.03
CA ALA A 117 0.28 -4.06 -3.11
C ALA A 117 0.96 -2.78 -2.60
N VAL A 118 0.51 -2.22 -1.48
CA VAL A 118 1.14 -1.05 -0.83
C VAL A 118 2.54 -1.41 -0.36
N ASP A 119 2.73 -2.54 0.32
CA ASP A 119 4.04 -3.00 0.79
C ASP A 119 5.04 -3.14 -0.37
N LEU A 120 4.61 -3.77 -1.48
CA LEU A 120 5.44 -3.88 -2.69
C LEU A 120 5.81 -2.53 -3.30
N LEU A 121 4.89 -1.56 -3.28
CA LEU A 121 5.15 -0.20 -3.75
C LEU A 121 6.21 0.49 -2.88
N LEU A 122 6.10 0.39 -1.56
CA LEU A 122 7.05 0.96 -0.62
C LEU A 122 8.43 0.29 -0.73
N ASP A 123 8.47 -1.03 -0.82
CA ASP A 123 9.70 -1.82 -1.02
C ASP A 123 10.39 -1.47 -2.35
N SER A 124 9.62 -1.12 -3.38
CA SER A 124 10.15 -0.63 -4.65
C SER A 124 10.71 0.79 -4.60
N GLY A 125 10.63 1.46 -3.44
CA GLY A 125 11.11 2.82 -3.22
C GLY A 125 10.08 3.91 -3.52
N ARG A 126 8.79 3.59 -3.64
CA ARG A 126 7.73 4.59 -3.73
C ARG A 126 7.60 5.32 -2.39
N ALA A 127 7.49 6.67 -2.43
CA ALA A 127 7.26 7.43 -1.22
C ALA A 127 5.86 7.12 -0.64
N PRO A 128 5.70 6.94 0.68
CA PRO A 128 4.40 6.69 1.29
C PRO A 128 3.35 7.74 0.93
N GLY A 129 3.72 9.01 0.95
CA GLY A 129 2.85 10.12 0.56
C GLY A 129 2.36 10.12 -0.90
N ASP A 130 2.92 9.26 -1.75
CA ASP A 130 2.50 9.07 -3.13
C ASP A 130 1.31 8.10 -3.27
N VAL A 131 0.95 7.38 -2.18
CA VAL A 131 -0.04 6.31 -2.21
C VAL A 131 -1.33 6.72 -1.51
N LEU A 132 -2.46 6.54 -2.19
CA LEU A 132 -3.81 6.68 -1.67
C LEU A 132 -4.51 5.33 -1.74
N VAL A 133 -5.08 4.86 -0.64
CA VAL A 133 -5.85 3.62 -0.57
C VAL A 133 -7.32 3.94 -0.33
N ILE A 134 -8.21 3.36 -1.15
CA ILE A 134 -9.66 3.55 -1.07
C ILE A 134 -10.33 2.19 -0.84
N THR A 135 -11.19 2.08 0.19
CA THR A 135 -12.01 0.90 0.47
C THR A 135 -13.45 1.13 0.04
N THR A 136 -14.12 0.12 -0.51
CA THR A 136 -15.52 0.24 -0.97
C THR A 136 -16.54 -0.33 0.01
N GLY A 137 -16.11 -1.20 0.93
CA GLY A 137 -16.92 -1.83 1.98
C GLY A 137 -16.57 -1.27 3.35
N GLU A 138 -16.04 -2.12 4.21
CA GLU A 138 -15.59 -1.69 5.54
C GLU A 138 -14.36 -0.78 5.42
N PRO A 139 -14.30 0.30 6.22
CA PRO A 139 -13.12 1.16 6.27
C PRO A 139 -11.88 0.38 6.71
N HIS A 140 -10.74 0.78 6.16
CA HIS A 140 -9.47 0.23 6.59
C HIS A 140 -9.23 0.47 8.11
N PRO A 141 -8.66 -0.49 8.86
CA PRO A 141 -8.37 -0.31 10.29
C PRO A 141 -7.55 0.97 10.60
N TRP A 142 -6.56 1.28 9.76
CA TRP A 142 -5.78 2.52 9.88
C TRP A 142 -6.64 3.77 9.72
N ALA A 143 -7.53 3.83 8.73
CA ALA A 143 -8.45 4.97 8.57
C ALA A 143 -9.34 5.15 9.81
N THR A 144 -9.85 4.05 10.37
CA THR A 144 -10.66 4.08 11.59
C THR A 144 -9.85 4.57 12.79
N HIS A 145 -8.60 4.10 12.91
CA HIS A 145 -7.69 4.52 13.96
C HIS A 145 -7.40 6.03 13.87
N GLU A 146 -7.01 6.52 12.70
CA GLU A 146 -6.69 7.93 12.50
C GLU A 146 -7.90 8.84 12.70
N LEU A 147 -9.08 8.42 12.26
CA LEU A 147 -10.33 9.15 12.49
C LEU A 147 -10.69 9.26 13.99
N SER A 148 -10.21 8.34 14.84
CA SER A 148 -10.44 8.40 16.29
C SER A 148 -9.79 9.62 16.95
N PHE A 149 -8.75 10.19 16.33
CA PHE A 149 -8.12 11.46 16.75
C PHE A 149 -8.84 12.71 16.25
N GLY A 150 -9.90 12.53 15.48
CA GLY A 150 -10.75 13.58 14.93
C GLY A 150 -10.52 13.84 13.44
N GLU A 151 -11.61 14.20 12.76
CA GLU A 151 -11.63 14.40 11.31
C GLU A 151 -10.63 15.47 10.85
N ALA A 152 -10.45 16.53 11.61
CA ALA A 152 -9.51 17.59 11.27
C ALA A 152 -8.06 17.10 11.25
N SER A 153 -7.66 16.29 12.24
CA SER A 153 -6.34 15.68 12.31
C SER A 153 -6.11 14.68 11.16
N TYR A 154 -7.13 13.87 10.89
CA TYR A 154 -7.10 12.90 9.80
C TYR A 154 -6.85 13.57 8.43
N TRP A 155 -7.58 14.64 8.10
CA TRP A 155 -7.37 15.35 6.84
C TRP A 155 -6.08 16.19 6.83
N ALA A 156 -5.58 16.62 7.98
CA ALA A 156 -4.28 17.28 8.06
C ALA A 156 -3.14 16.33 7.67
N GLN A 157 -3.21 15.04 8.02
CA GLN A 157 -2.25 14.02 7.56
C GLN A 157 -2.33 13.81 6.05
N HIS A 158 -3.55 13.77 5.48
CA HIS A 158 -3.73 13.72 4.04
C HIS A 158 -2.98 14.86 3.33
N ASP A 159 -3.10 16.08 3.86
CA ASP A 159 -2.52 17.28 3.25
C ASP A 159 -1.00 17.35 3.45
N ALA A 160 -0.49 16.81 4.57
CA ALA A 160 0.94 16.71 4.85
C ALA A 160 1.68 15.78 3.88
N ARG A 161 1.03 14.73 3.41
CA ARG A 161 1.60 13.72 2.47
C ARG A 161 2.84 13.02 3.00
N ASP A 162 2.93 12.85 4.30
CA ASP A 162 4.08 12.20 4.93
C ASP A 162 3.93 10.68 4.92
N ASP A 163 2.70 10.16 4.77
CA ASP A 163 2.39 8.74 4.87
C ASP A 163 1.35 8.28 3.82
N VAL A 164 1.17 6.95 3.72
CA VAL A 164 0.08 6.32 2.96
C VAL A 164 -1.25 6.80 3.54
N PHE A 165 -2.14 7.27 2.71
CA PHE A 165 -3.43 7.72 3.16
C PHE A 165 -4.53 6.71 2.81
N TYR A 166 -5.24 6.26 3.84
CA TYR A 166 -6.35 5.32 3.72
C TYR A 166 -7.67 6.04 3.89
N THR A 167 -8.63 5.83 2.99
CA THR A 167 -9.93 6.49 3.04
C THR A 167 -11.06 5.57 2.57
N ASP A 168 -12.27 5.88 2.98
CA ASP A 168 -13.49 5.22 2.52
C ASP A 168 -14.00 5.84 1.22
N ALA A 169 -14.64 5.02 0.37
CA ALA A 169 -15.18 5.46 -0.91
C ALA A 169 -16.19 6.61 -0.81
N GLN A 170 -16.90 6.75 0.32
CA GLN A 170 -17.91 7.78 0.51
C GLN A 170 -17.31 9.18 0.66
N VAL A 171 -16.06 9.27 1.13
CA VAL A 171 -15.36 10.54 1.34
C VAL A 171 -14.14 10.70 0.44
N ALA A 172 -13.86 9.72 -0.43
CA ALA A 172 -12.71 9.71 -1.33
C ALA A 172 -12.68 10.90 -2.31
N ASP A 173 -13.82 11.50 -2.61
CA ASP A 173 -13.89 12.70 -3.46
C ASP A 173 -13.13 13.90 -2.85
N ARG A 174 -12.96 13.92 -1.54
CA ARG A 174 -12.20 14.95 -0.82
C ARG A 174 -10.68 14.77 -0.98
N ALA A 175 -10.22 13.55 -1.28
CA ALA A 175 -8.81 13.29 -1.44
C ALA A 175 -8.24 13.98 -2.69
N THR A 176 -7.01 14.47 -2.58
CA THR A 176 -6.28 15.06 -3.71
C THR A 176 -5.61 13.98 -4.57
N THR A 177 -5.23 14.34 -5.79
CA THR A 177 -4.50 13.44 -6.72
C THR A 177 -3.18 12.99 -6.10
N ARG A 178 -2.90 11.67 -6.20
CA ARG A 178 -1.60 11.08 -5.86
C ARG A 178 -1.06 10.26 -7.03
N PRO A 179 0.24 10.05 -7.14
CA PRO A 179 0.83 9.24 -8.20
C PRO A 179 0.25 7.85 -8.30
N VAL A 180 -0.05 7.21 -7.17
CA VAL A 180 -0.61 5.87 -7.08
C VAL A 180 -1.89 5.88 -6.28
N VAL A 181 -2.94 5.23 -6.82
CA VAL A 181 -4.17 4.94 -6.09
C VAL A 181 -4.39 3.45 -6.07
N VAL A 182 -4.66 2.89 -4.90
CA VAL A 182 -5.02 1.48 -4.69
C VAL A 182 -6.48 1.42 -4.24
N VAL A 183 -7.30 0.59 -4.88
CA VAL A 183 -8.70 0.39 -4.51
C VAL A 183 -8.89 -1.04 -4.02
N ALA A 184 -9.33 -1.22 -2.80
CA ALA A 184 -9.80 -2.49 -2.27
C ALA A 184 -11.31 -2.60 -2.46
N VAL A 185 -11.74 -3.49 -3.37
CA VAL A 185 -13.17 -3.79 -3.59
C VAL A 185 -13.62 -4.84 -2.58
N ASN A 186 -13.63 -4.45 -1.30
CA ASN A 186 -13.86 -5.30 -0.13
C ASN A 186 -15.35 -5.35 0.29
N GLY A 187 -16.27 -5.10 -0.62
CA GLY A 187 -17.71 -5.14 -0.38
C GLY A 187 -18.43 -3.86 -0.80
N GLY A 188 -19.56 -3.60 -0.13
CA GLY A 188 -20.40 -2.43 -0.43
C GLY A 188 -21.30 -2.62 -1.66
N PRO A 189 -22.25 -1.70 -1.89
CA PRO A 189 -23.10 -1.68 -3.06
C PRO A 189 -22.30 -1.48 -4.36
N GLU A 190 -22.80 -2.01 -5.48
CA GLU A 190 -22.15 -1.85 -6.79
C GLU A 190 -22.03 -0.38 -7.21
N SER A 191 -23.02 0.45 -6.87
CA SER A 191 -22.97 1.90 -7.12
C SER A 191 -21.83 2.60 -6.39
N VAL A 192 -21.50 2.17 -5.16
CA VAL A 192 -20.37 2.68 -4.39
C VAL A 192 -19.06 2.24 -5.04
N THR A 193 -18.96 0.98 -5.46
CA THR A 193 -17.81 0.47 -6.21
C THR A 193 -17.59 1.26 -7.50
N ALA A 194 -18.64 1.51 -8.27
CA ALA A 194 -18.57 2.30 -9.50
C ALA A 194 -18.08 3.73 -9.25
N SER A 195 -18.63 4.39 -8.24
CA SER A 195 -18.20 5.74 -7.84
C SER A 195 -16.75 5.74 -7.38
N ALA A 196 -16.35 4.78 -6.54
CA ALA A 196 -14.99 4.65 -6.04
C ALA A 196 -13.97 4.46 -7.17
N LEU A 197 -14.26 3.58 -8.14
CA LEU A 197 -13.37 3.35 -9.29
C LEU A 197 -13.24 4.58 -10.17
N LYS A 198 -14.33 5.32 -10.40
CA LYS A 198 -14.33 6.58 -11.15
C LYS A 198 -13.49 7.64 -10.43
N THR A 199 -13.71 7.81 -9.12
CA THR A 199 -12.94 8.74 -8.30
C THR A 199 -11.46 8.34 -8.28
N ALA A 200 -11.16 7.07 -8.06
CA ALA A 200 -9.79 6.55 -8.05
C ALA A 200 -9.07 6.81 -9.39
N HIS A 201 -9.73 6.56 -10.51
CA HIS A 201 -9.17 6.84 -11.83
C HIS A 201 -8.86 8.34 -12.02
N ALA A 202 -9.74 9.22 -11.56
CA ALA A 202 -9.52 10.67 -11.63
C ALA A 202 -8.45 11.16 -10.66
N ARG A 203 -8.17 10.42 -9.58
CA ARG A 203 -7.17 10.77 -8.56
C ARG A 203 -5.81 10.11 -8.78
N ALA A 204 -5.72 9.06 -9.59
CA ALA A 204 -4.47 8.41 -9.93
C ALA A 204 -3.70 9.21 -10.98
N GLY A 205 -2.49 9.65 -10.62
CA GLY A 205 -1.64 10.41 -11.54
C GLY A 205 -0.87 9.53 -12.53
N ALA A 206 -0.48 8.32 -12.11
CA ALA A 206 0.34 7.42 -12.91
C ALA A 206 -0.14 5.97 -12.89
N LEU A 207 -0.59 5.47 -11.72
CA LEU A 207 -0.95 4.07 -11.53
C LEU A 207 -2.22 3.95 -10.71
N LEU A 208 -3.17 3.15 -11.19
CA LEU A 208 -4.35 2.70 -10.48
C LEU A 208 -4.28 1.19 -10.30
N ILE A 209 -4.21 0.72 -9.06
CA ILE A 209 -4.29 -0.69 -8.71
C ILE A 209 -5.69 -0.97 -8.17
N VAL A 210 -6.35 -2.02 -8.68
CA VAL A 210 -7.68 -2.42 -8.21
C VAL A 210 -7.59 -3.86 -7.72
N CYS A 211 -7.85 -4.07 -6.44
CA CYS A 211 -7.84 -5.38 -5.79
C CYS A 211 -9.27 -5.85 -5.56
N GLY A 212 -9.64 -7.02 -6.06
CA GLY A 212 -10.97 -7.58 -5.88
C GLY A 212 -11.39 -8.57 -6.95
N ASP A 213 -12.68 -8.92 -6.93
CA ASP A 213 -13.25 -9.87 -7.89
C ASP A 213 -13.24 -9.28 -9.31
N PRO A 214 -12.54 -9.94 -10.27
CA PRO A 214 -12.44 -9.45 -11.64
C PRO A 214 -13.79 -9.34 -12.36
N GLN A 215 -14.73 -10.23 -12.06
CA GLN A 215 -16.05 -10.20 -12.70
C GLN A 215 -16.85 -8.98 -12.24
N ARG A 216 -16.83 -8.71 -10.94
CA ARG A 216 -17.46 -7.53 -10.36
C ARG A 216 -16.83 -6.23 -10.86
N ILE A 217 -15.50 -6.17 -10.91
CA ILE A 217 -14.78 -4.99 -11.38
C ILE A 217 -15.07 -4.75 -12.86
N ASN A 218 -15.02 -5.79 -13.68
CA ASN A 218 -15.30 -5.69 -15.11
C ASN A 218 -16.74 -5.31 -15.42
N SER A 219 -17.73 -5.78 -14.63
CA SER A 219 -19.13 -5.38 -14.78
C SER A 219 -19.30 -3.88 -14.57
N VAL A 220 -18.60 -3.32 -13.60
CA VAL A 220 -18.65 -1.90 -13.27
C VAL A 220 -17.89 -1.05 -14.32
N LEU A 221 -16.69 -1.46 -14.72
CA LEU A 221 -15.89 -0.76 -15.73
C LEU A 221 -16.50 -0.90 -17.12
N GLY A 222 -17.08 -2.07 -17.46
CA GLY A 222 -17.73 -2.32 -18.75
C GLY A 222 -19.07 -1.61 -18.92
N ALA A 223 -19.74 -1.23 -17.84
CA ALA A 223 -20.98 -0.45 -17.87
C ALA A 223 -20.75 1.07 -18.02
N GLY A 224 -19.50 1.51 -17.92
CA GLY A 224 -19.12 2.94 -17.91
C GLY A 224 -18.24 3.39 -19.09
N VAL A 225 -18.02 2.53 -20.10
CA VAL A 225 -17.23 2.84 -21.32
C VAL A 225 -18.14 2.88 -22.52
#